data_e96995639d36159b50a8c591391d83c8
#
_entry.id   e96995639d36159b50a8c591391d83c8
#
_cell.length_a   1.000
_cell.length_b   1.000
_cell.length_c   1.000
_cell.angle_alpha   90.00
_cell.angle_beta   90.00
_cell.angle_gamma   90.00
#
_symmetry.space_group_name_H-M   'P 1'
#
loop_
_entity.id
_entity.type
_entity.pdbx_description
1 polymer ?
#
loop_
_entity_poly.entity_id
_entity_poly.type
_entity_poly.pdbx_seq_one_letter_code
_entity_poly.pdbx_strand_id
1 'polypeptide(L)'
;MNGLTQKERYNMEDLLEIVALLRDPENGCPWDKVQTHTSIRKNFIEETYEVADAIDLADASLLCEELGDVLLQVALHPLMEEEQ
;
A
#
# COMPACT_ATOMS: atom_id res chain seq x y z
N MET A 1 10.52 6.55 10.11
CA MET A 1 10.66 5.10 10.38
C MET A 1 12.14 4.73 10.36
N ASN A 2 12.55 4.03 11.39
CA ASN A 2 13.92 3.52 11.48
C ASN A 2 14.09 2.34 10.53
N GLY A 3 15.24 2.25 9.89
CA GLY A 3 15.56 1.14 8.98
C GLY A 3 15.28 1.41 7.53
N LEU A 4 14.65 2.53 7.19
CA LEU A 4 14.45 2.90 5.79
C LEU A 4 15.69 3.61 5.23
N THR A 5 16.13 3.15 4.07
CA THR A 5 17.20 3.80 3.33
C THR A 5 16.58 4.81 2.37
N GLN A 6 17.06 6.04 2.39
CA GLN A 6 16.59 7.06 1.46
C GLN A 6 17.13 6.75 0.06
N LYS A 7 16.25 6.70 -0.92
CA LYS A 7 16.58 6.41 -2.31
C LYS A 7 15.81 7.34 -3.23
N GLU A 8 16.38 7.63 -4.40
CA GLU A 8 15.67 8.38 -5.44
C GLU A 8 14.60 7.51 -6.10
N ARG A 9 14.85 6.20 -6.19
CA ARG A 9 13.93 5.24 -6.81
C ARG A 9 13.78 4.03 -5.92
N TYR A 10 12.57 3.48 -5.91
CA TYR A 10 12.23 2.30 -5.13
C TYR A 10 11.74 1.20 -6.07
N ASN A 11 12.13 -0.04 -5.79
CA ASN A 11 11.66 -1.22 -6.51
C ASN A 11 10.62 -1.98 -5.67
N MET A 12 10.15 -3.12 -6.17
CA MET A 12 9.15 -3.93 -5.45
C MET A 12 9.67 -4.45 -4.11
N GLU A 13 10.94 -4.81 -4.04
CA GLU A 13 11.53 -5.27 -2.77
C GLU A 13 11.52 -4.15 -1.73
N ASP A 14 11.81 -2.93 -2.15
CA ASP A 14 11.76 -1.75 -1.28
C ASP A 14 10.33 -1.53 -0.76
N LEU A 15 9.33 -1.67 -1.64
CA LEU A 15 7.93 -1.53 -1.25
C LEU A 15 7.53 -2.57 -0.22
N LEU A 16 7.90 -3.83 -0.44
CA LEU A 16 7.59 -4.92 0.50
C LEU A 16 8.27 -4.68 1.85
N GLU A 17 9.49 -4.18 1.84
CA GLU A 17 10.22 -3.84 3.06
C GLU A 17 9.53 -2.70 3.83
N ILE A 18 9.09 -1.66 3.12
CA ILE A 18 8.37 -0.53 3.71
C ILE A 18 7.06 -1.02 4.35
N VAL A 19 6.31 -1.86 3.64
CA VAL A 19 5.03 -2.39 4.13
C VAL A 19 5.26 -3.25 5.37
N ALA A 20 6.33 -4.06 5.38
CA ALA A 20 6.68 -4.87 6.54
C ALA A 20 6.96 -3.99 7.77
N LEU A 21 7.65 -2.88 7.59
CA LEU A 21 7.91 -1.92 8.67
C LEU A 21 6.62 -1.29 9.19
N LEU A 22 5.68 -0.96 8.29
CA LEU A 22 4.38 -0.41 8.66
C LEU A 22 3.54 -1.39 9.48
N ARG A 23 3.71 -2.69 9.25
CA ARG A 23 2.99 -3.76 9.96
C ARG A 23 3.67 -4.22 11.25
N ASP A 24 4.84 -3.69 11.58
CA ASP A 24 5.56 -4.08 12.81
C ASP A 24 4.65 -3.87 14.03
N PRO A 25 4.41 -4.91 14.86
CA PRO A 25 3.52 -4.79 16.02
C PRO A 25 3.93 -3.75 17.03
N GLU A 26 5.22 -3.49 17.16
CA GLU A 26 5.74 -2.55 18.15
C GLU A 26 5.94 -1.14 17.60
N ASN A 27 6.53 -1.03 16.41
CA ASN A 27 6.96 0.25 15.85
C ASN A 27 6.27 0.65 14.56
N GLY A 28 5.29 -0.14 14.12
CA GLY A 28 4.60 0.10 12.86
C GLY A 28 3.55 1.21 12.95
N CYS A 29 2.94 1.49 11.82
CA CYS A 29 1.85 2.45 11.72
C CYS A 29 0.62 1.92 12.48
N PRO A 30 0.05 2.69 13.42
CA PRO A 30 -1.12 2.25 14.19
C PRO A 30 -2.29 1.80 13.32
N TRP A 31 -2.49 2.44 12.17
CA TRP A 31 -3.55 2.07 11.25
C TRP A 31 -3.21 0.79 10.48
N ASP A 32 -2.02 0.73 9.88
CA ASP A 32 -1.62 -0.40 9.03
C ASP A 32 -1.47 -1.71 9.80
N LYS A 33 -0.93 -1.65 11.00
CA LYS A 33 -0.63 -2.86 11.77
C LYS A 33 -1.85 -3.61 12.28
N VAL A 34 -3.03 -2.98 12.30
CA VAL A 34 -4.26 -3.61 12.76
C VAL A 34 -5.18 -4.04 11.62
N GLN A 35 -4.81 -3.76 10.38
CA GLN A 35 -5.65 -4.11 9.22
C GLN A 35 -5.67 -5.61 8.96
N THR A 36 -6.79 -6.08 8.43
CA THR A 36 -6.99 -7.46 8.00
C THR A 36 -7.47 -7.46 6.56
N HIS A 37 -7.48 -8.62 5.91
CA HIS A 37 -8.04 -8.73 4.55
C HIS A 37 -9.46 -8.16 4.51
N THR A 38 -10.29 -8.51 5.48
CA THR A 38 -11.67 -8.07 5.55
C THR A 38 -11.78 -6.57 5.79
N SER A 39 -10.95 -6.01 6.68
CA SER A 39 -11.05 -4.58 7.01
C SER A 39 -10.70 -3.67 5.84
N ILE A 40 -9.80 -4.08 4.95
CA ILE A 40 -9.39 -3.25 3.81
C ILE A 40 -9.98 -3.70 2.48
N ARG A 41 -10.82 -4.73 2.46
CA ARG A 41 -11.44 -5.24 1.25
C ARG A 41 -12.22 -4.16 0.49
N LYS A 42 -13.03 -3.41 1.22
CA LYS A 42 -13.82 -2.32 0.64
C LYS A 42 -12.91 -1.21 0.08
N ASN A 43 -11.88 -0.85 0.83
CA ASN A 43 -10.92 0.16 0.41
C ASN A 43 -10.22 -0.24 -0.89
N PHE A 44 -9.90 -1.52 -1.05
CA PHE A 44 -9.29 -2.03 -2.27
C PHE A 44 -10.20 -1.79 -3.48
N ILE A 45 -11.48 -2.08 -3.34
CA ILE A 45 -12.46 -1.88 -4.41
C ILE A 45 -12.58 -0.40 -4.74
N GLU A 46 -12.69 0.45 -3.73
CA GLU A 46 -12.80 1.91 -3.90
C GLU A 46 -11.57 2.49 -4.61
N GLU A 47 -10.37 2.06 -4.22
CA GLU A 47 -9.13 2.53 -4.85
C GLU A 47 -9.08 2.13 -6.32
N THR A 48 -9.58 0.94 -6.67
CA THR A 48 -9.64 0.48 -8.05
C THR A 48 -10.57 1.36 -8.88
N TYR A 49 -11.71 1.75 -8.34
CA TYR A 49 -12.63 2.69 -9.01
C TYR A 49 -11.99 4.07 -9.17
N GLU A 50 -11.24 4.53 -8.20
CA GLU A 50 -10.54 5.80 -8.27
C GLU A 50 -9.48 5.79 -9.39
N VAL A 51 -8.81 4.65 -9.61
CA VAL A 51 -7.90 4.49 -10.75
C VAL A 51 -8.66 4.66 -12.06
N ALA A 52 -9.83 4.03 -12.19
CA ALA A 52 -10.66 4.14 -13.38
C ALA A 52 -11.08 5.60 -13.63
N ASP A 53 -11.49 6.31 -12.59
CA ASP A 53 -11.87 7.73 -12.67
C ASP A 53 -10.68 8.59 -13.13
N ALA A 54 -9.47 8.33 -12.61
CA ALA A 54 -8.27 9.07 -12.99
C ALA A 54 -7.94 8.88 -14.48
N ILE A 55 -8.16 7.67 -15.00
CA ILE A 55 -7.99 7.38 -16.43
C ILE A 55 -9.00 8.18 -17.26
N ASP A 56 -10.25 8.18 -16.84
CA ASP A 56 -11.32 8.90 -17.55
C ASP A 56 -11.08 10.41 -17.55
N LEU A 57 -10.53 10.94 -16.47
CA LEU A 57 -10.18 12.36 -16.35
C LEU A 57 -8.90 12.73 -17.10
N ALA A 58 -8.15 11.74 -17.59
CA ALA A 58 -6.85 11.92 -18.23
C ALA A 58 -5.87 12.72 -17.34
N ASP A 59 -5.95 12.52 -16.04
CA ASP A 59 -5.09 13.17 -15.05
C ASP A 59 -3.93 12.24 -14.67
N ALA A 60 -2.76 12.47 -15.24
CA ALA A 60 -1.60 11.62 -15.06
C ALA A 60 -1.10 11.61 -13.61
N SER A 61 -1.11 12.74 -12.93
CA SER A 61 -0.66 12.84 -11.54
C SER A 61 -1.59 12.07 -10.61
N LEU A 62 -2.89 12.23 -10.80
CA LEU A 62 -3.89 11.51 -10.02
C LEU A 62 -3.80 10.02 -10.26
N LEU A 63 -3.61 9.62 -11.52
CA LEU A 63 -3.46 8.20 -11.87
C LEU A 63 -2.27 7.56 -11.15
N CYS A 64 -1.12 8.25 -11.12
CA CYS A 64 0.06 7.75 -10.42
C CYS A 64 -0.21 7.60 -8.92
N GLU A 65 -0.89 8.57 -8.32
CA GLU A 65 -1.25 8.53 -6.90
C GLU A 65 -2.16 7.34 -6.59
N GLU A 66 -3.23 7.18 -7.37
CA GLU A 66 -4.20 6.11 -7.15
C GLU A 66 -3.61 4.73 -7.41
N LEU A 67 -2.75 4.59 -8.42
CA LEU A 67 -2.04 3.33 -8.67
C LEU A 67 -1.10 2.98 -7.52
N GLY A 68 -0.47 3.98 -6.93
CA GLY A 68 0.37 3.77 -5.73
C GLY A 68 -0.46 3.20 -4.58
N ASP A 69 -1.67 3.72 -4.36
CA ASP A 69 -2.56 3.24 -3.32
C ASP A 69 -3.01 1.80 -3.57
N VAL A 70 -3.33 1.45 -4.82
CA VAL A 70 -3.68 0.08 -5.20
C VAL A 70 -2.49 -0.85 -4.99
N LEU A 71 -1.29 -0.42 -5.38
CA LEU A 71 -0.08 -1.21 -5.23
C LEU A 71 0.22 -1.48 -3.76
N LEU A 72 -0.02 -0.51 -2.89
CA LEU A 72 0.13 -0.68 -1.44
C LEU A 72 -0.79 -1.80 -0.94
N GLN A 73 -2.04 -1.84 -1.39
CA GLN A 73 -2.99 -2.90 -1.04
C GLN A 73 -2.50 -4.26 -1.52
N VAL A 74 -1.96 -4.32 -2.75
CA VAL A 74 -1.42 -5.55 -3.32
C VAL A 74 -0.25 -6.07 -2.47
N ALA A 75 0.56 -5.19 -1.91
CA ALA A 75 1.68 -5.58 -1.04
C ALA A 75 1.23 -6.00 0.36
N LEU A 76 0.17 -5.37 0.89
CA LEU A 76 -0.34 -5.65 2.24
C LEU A 76 -0.92 -7.06 2.39
N HIS A 77 -1.72 -7.50 1.41
CA HIS A 77 -2.43 -8.78 1.54
C HIS A 77 -1.49 -9.99 1.66
N PRO A 78 -0.46 -10.15 0.81
CA PRO A 78 0.47 -11.26 0.97
C PRO A 78 1.20 -11.23 2.31
N LEU A 79 1.57 -10.04 2.78
CA LEU A 79 2.25 -9.89 4.05
C LEU A 79 1.37 -10.33 5.22
N MET A 80 0.08 -9.98 5.19
CA MET A 80 -0.88 -10.44 6.21
C MET A 80 -1.00 -11.96 6.22
N GLU A 81 -0.92 -12.62 5.05
CA GLU A 81 -0.92 -14.09 4.97
C GLU A 81 0.33 -14.68 5.59
N GLU A 82 1.47 -14.06 5.40
CA GLU A 82 2.73 -14.52 6.01
C GLU A 82 2.71 -14.47 7.53
N GLU A 83 1.92 -13.58 8.10
CA GLU A 83 1.80 -13.41 9.56
C GLU A 83 0.99 -14.52 10.24
N GLN A 84 0.34 -15.37 9.46
CA GLN A 84 -0.52 -16.43 10.00
C GLN A 84 0.13 -17.80 10.00
#